data_2b8dcdc000adea4023fdafd01526aaab
#
_entry.id   2b8dcdc000adea4023fdafd01526aaab
#
_cell.length_a   1.000
_cell.length_b   1.000
_cell.length_c   1.000
_cell.angle_alpha   90.00
_cell.angle_beta   90.00
_cell.angle_gamma   90.00
#
_symmetry.space_group_name_H-M   'P 1'
#
loop_
_entity.id
_entity.type
_entity.pdbx_description
1 polymer ?
#
loop_
_entity_poly.entity_id
_entity_poly.type
_entity_poly.pdbx_seq_one_letter_code
_entity_poly.pdbx_strand_id
1 'polypeptide(L)'
;SARRYQTYVTGREGEVWVQNGVRFDGMRDGVLLEAKDHYSQFIDVNTGEFYDWFGGQSSLLDEASRQIAASEGALIEWHFSEERTLHAFEQLFSSQNIEGISLVFDPIK
;
A
#
# COMPACT_ATOMS: atom_id res chain seq x y z
N SER A 1 11.26 9.92 5.44
CA SER A 1 9.89 10.20 5.85
C SER A 1 8.89 9.60 4.87
N ALA A 2 7.67 9.45 5.30
CA ALA A 2 6.59 8.92 4.45
C ALA A 2 6.37 9.81 3.21
N ARG A 3 6.46 11.13 3.37
CA ARG A 3 6.33 12.06 2.24
C ARG A 3 7.45 11.87 1.22
N ARG A 4 8.67 11.66 1.69
CA ARG A 4 9.81 11.43 0.80
C ARG A 4 9.62 10.15 -0.01
N TYR A 5 9.16 9.10 0.64
CA TYR A 5 8.92 7.84 -0.04
C TYR A 5 7.77 7.98 -1.04
N GLN A 6 6.69 8.66 -0.68
CA GLN A 6 5.58 8.93 -1.59
C GLN A 6 6.06 9.66 -2.85
N THR A 7 6.91 10.70 -2.69
CA THR A 7 7.48 11.43 -3.81
C THR A 7 8.33 10.53 -4.70
N TYR A 8 9.11 9.64 -4.09
CA TYR A 8 9.92 8.68 -4.82
C TYR A 8 9.04 7.75 -5.69
N VAL A 9 7.98 7.21 -5.12
CA VAL A 9 7.08 6.28 -5.82
C VAL A 9 6.31 6.97 -6.93
N THR A 10 5.74 8.13 -6.64
CA THR A 10 4.82 8.81 -7.58
C THR A 10 5.55 9.72 -8.56
N GLY A 11 6.75 10.18 -8.22
CA GLY A 11 7.49 11.15 -9.00
C GLY A 11 6.98 12.58 -8.86
N ARG A 12 6.01 12.83 -7.96
CA ARG A 12 5.40 14.15 -7.79
C ARG A 12 5.25 14.50 -6.32
N GLU A 13 5.86 15.60 -5.91
CA GLU A 13 5.80 16.05 -4.54
C GLU A 13 4.46 16.73 -4.26
N GLY A 14 3.79 16.31 -3.17
CA GLY A 14 2.61 16.96 -2.65
C GLY A 14 1.34 16.79 -3.47
N GLU A 15 1.38 16.01 -4.53
CA GLU A 15 0.19 15.74 -5.34
C GLU A 15 -0.43 14.40 -4.95
N VAL A 16 -1.74 14.32 -5.11
CA VAL A 16 -2.49 13.08 -4.96
C VAL A 16 -3.36 12.88 -6.19
N TRP A 17 -3.85 11.67 -6.36
CA TRP A 17 -4.77 11.33 -7.44
C TRP A 17 -6.10 10.91 -6.83
N VAL A 18 -7.20 11.46 -7.34
CA VAL A 18 -8.54 11.08 -6.88
C VAL A 18 -9.27 10.46 -8.06
N GLN A 19 -9.76 9.24 -7.88
CA GLN A 19 -10.50 8.52 -8.91
C GLN A 19 -11.76 7.93 -8.30
N ASN A 20 -12.90 8.28 -8.88
CA ASN A 20 -14.21 7.85 -8.38
C ASN A 20 -14.39 8.13 -6.88
N GLY A 21 -13.91 9.29 -6.43
CA GLY A 21 -14.03 9.73 -5.05
C GLY A 21 -13.05 9.09 -4.08
N VAL A 22 -12.14 8.25 -4.56
CA VAL A 22 -11.15 7.57 -3.70
C VAL A 22 -9.76 8.10 -3.99
N ARG A 23 -9.02 8.37 -2.91
CA ARG A 23 -7.67 8.92 -2.98
C ARG A 23 -6.63 7.82 -3.20
N PHE A 24 -5.71 8.09 -4.12
CA PHE A 24 -4.46 7.35 -4.30
C PHE A 24 -3.30 8.31 -4.11
N ASP A 25 -2.12 7.80 -3.76
CA ASP A 25 -0.94 8.66 -3.63
C ASP A 25 -0.51 9.25 -4.98
N GLY A 26 -0.77 8.54 -6.06
CA GLY A 26 -0.46 9.06 -7.40
C GLY A 26 -0.97 8.15 -8.49
N MET A 27 -0.65 8.55 -9.72
CA MET A 27 -0.93 7.75 -10.91
C MET A 27 0.19 8.01 -11.94
N ARG A 28 0.67 6.95 -12.57
CA ARG A 28 1.71 7.05 -13.59
C ARG A 28 1.47 5.98 -14.66
N ASP A 29 1.42 6.42 -15.90
CA ASP A 29 1.28 5.52 -17.06
C ASP A 29 0.06 4.60 -16.93
N GLY A 30 -1.04 5.12 -16.38
CA GLY A 30 -2.28 4.37 -16.22
C GLY A 30 -2.32 3.46 -15.00
N VAL A 31 -1.26 3.45 -14.17
CA VAL A 31 -1.19 2.65 -12.95
C VAL A 31 -1.46 3.53 -11.75
N LEU A 32 -2.41 3.10 -10.90
CA LEU A 32 -2.73 3.79 -9.66
C LEU A 32 -1.72 3.37 -8.59
N LEU A 33 -1.15 4.34 -7.88
CA LEU A 33 -0.01 4.12 -7.01
C LEU A 33 -0.30 4.47 -5.56
N GLU A 34 0.19 3.63 -4.66
CA GLU A 34 0.15 3.85 -3.23
C GLU A 34 1.53 3.57 -2.65
N ALA A 35 2.01 4.43 -1.75
CA ALA A 35 3.32 4.29 -1.13
C ALA A 35 3.16 3.92 0.34
N LYS A 36 3.78 2.82 0.77
CA LYS A 36 3.71 2.31 2.15
C LYS A 36 5.10 2.30 2.77
N ASP A 37 5.27 3.10 3.82
CA ASP A 37 6.56 3.29 4.50
C ASP A 37 6.34 3.28 6.01
N HIS A 38 7.36 2.89 6.76
CA HIS A 38 7.38 2.94 8.24
C HIS A 38 6.32 2.08 8.95
N TYR A 39 6.15 0.82 8.51
CA TYR A 39 5.23 -0.12 9.14
C TYR A 39 5.93 -1.16 10.03
N SER A 40 7.26 -1.23 10.02
CA SER A 40 8.00 -2.32 10.68
C SER A 40 7.72 -2.43 12.18
N GLN A 41 7.40 -1.32 12.86
CA GLN A 41 7.08 -1.33 14.30
C GLN A 41 5.78 -2.09 14.61
N PHE A 42 4.95 -2.35 13.62
CA PHE A 42 3.69 -3.07 13.79
C PHE A 42 3.80 -4.54 13.42
N ILE A 43 5.00 -5.01 13.08
CA ILE A 43 5.24 -6.37 12.56
C ILE A 43 6.01 -7.17 13.59
N ASP A 44 5.49 -8.37 13.92
CA ASP A 44 6.16 -9.32 14.81
C ASP A 44 7.37 -9.91 14.10
N VAL A 45 8.56 -9.69 14.65
CA VAL A 45 9.81 -10.19 14.07
C VAL A 45 9.89 -11.71 14.05
N ASN A 46 9.14 -12.38 14.91
CA ASN A 46 9.15 -13.84 15.00
C ASN A 46 8.24 -14.51 13.96
N THR A 47 7.15 -13.86 13.59
CA THR A 47 6.17 -14.44 12.66
C THR A 47 6.18 -13.79 11.29
N GLY A 48 6.65 -12.55 11.19
CA GLY A 48 6.59 -11.76 9.96
C GLY A 48 5.20 -11.18 9.66
N GLU A 49 4.24 -11.40 10.56
CA GLU A 49 2.88 -10.89 10.41
C GLU A 49 2.66 -9.68 11.31
N PHE A 50 1.62 -8.90 11.03
CA PHE A 50 1.25 -7.81 11.93
C PHE A 50 0.89 -8.34 13.30
N TYR A 51 1.30 -7.60 14.34
CA TYR A 51 0.84 -7.91 15.70
C TYR A 51 -0.69 -7.82 15.76
N ASP A 52 -1.30 -8.70 16.56
CA ASP A 52 -2.76 -8.72 16.74
C ASP A 52 -3.28 -7.40 17.29
N TRP A 53 -2.47 -6.71 18.10
CA TRP A 53 -2.86 -5.42 18.70
C TRP A 53 -2.80 -4.25 17.70
N PHE A 54 -2.20 -4.44 16.52
CA PHE A 54 -2.14 -3.36 15.54
C PHE A 54 -3.54 -3.07 14.99
N GLY A 55 -4.16 -2.00 15.48
CA GLY A 55 -5.53 -1.63 15.13
C GLY A 55 -5.68 -1.08 13.72
N GLY A 56 -4.58 -0.79 13.02
CA GLY A 56 -4.61 -0.27 11.65
C GLY A 56 -4.96 -1.29 10.59
N GLN A 57 -4.99 -2.60 10.92
CA GLN A 57 -5.23 -3.65 9.93
C GLN A 57 -6.58 -3.47 9.23
N SER A 58 -7.63 -3.18 9.98
CA SER A 58 -8.97 -2.99 9.39
C SER A 58 -9.03 -1.77 8.48
N SER A 59 -8.31 -0.70 8.81
CA SER A 59 -8.23 0.50 7.98
C SER A 59 -7.50 0.22 6.67
N LEU A 60 -6.44 -0.60 6.71
CA LEU A 60 -5.70 -1.00 5.52
C LEU A 60 -6.56 -1.85 4.59
N LEU A 61 -7.33 -2.78 5.14
CA LEU A 61 -8.24 -3.61 4.36
C LEU A 61 -9.35 -2.78 3.73
N ASP A 62 -9.88 -1.82 4.48
CA ASP A 62 -10.90 -0.90 3.99
C ASP A 62 -10.35 -0.03 2.85
N GLU A 63 -9.15 0.50 3.00
CA GLU A 63 -8.48 1.28 1.96
C GLU A 63 -8.33 0.43 0.68
N ALA A 64 -7.85 -0.80 0.82
CA ALA A 64 -7.66 -1.71 -0.31
C ALA A 64 -8.98 -1.95 -1.04
N SER A 65 -10.03 -2.25 -0.31
CA SER A 65 -11.36 -2.53 -0.89
C SER A 65 -11.91 -1.32 -1.64
N ARG A 66 -11.78 -0.13 -1.05
CA ARG A 66 -12.24 1.10 -1.70
C ARG A 66 -11.45 1.41 -2.97
N GLN A 67 -10.15 1.22 -2.92
CA GLN A 67 -9.29 1.46 -4.08
C GLN A 67 -9.61 0.50 -5.23
N ILE A 68 -9.81 -0.79 -4.91
CA ILE A 68 -10.16 -1.78 -5.92
C ILE A 68 -11.48 -1.41 -6.61
N ALA A 69 -12.49 -1.05 -5.82
CA ALA A 69 -13.79 -0.65 -6.37
C ALA A 69 -13.66 0.59 -7.26
N ALA A 70 -12.86 1.58 -6.85
CA ALA A 70 -12.70 2.83 -7.57
C ALA A 70 -11.84 2.70 -8.83
N SER A 71 -11.02 1.67 -8.92
CA SER A 71 -10.06 1.50 -10.02
C SER A 71 -10.73 1.20 -11.36
N GLU A 72 -11.90 0.59 -11.34
CA GLU A 72 -12.62 0.18 -12.55
C GLU A 72 -11.74 -0.66 -13.48
N GLY A 73 -10.96 -1.57 -12.89
CA GLY A 73 -10.09 -2.46 -13.64
C GLY A 73 -8.71 -1.91 -13.98
N ALA A 74 -8.41 -0.67 -13.62
CA ALA A 74 -7.06 -0.14 -13.77
C ALA A 74 -6.11 -0.88 -12.81
N LEU A 75 -4.85 -1.01 -13.20
CA LEU A 75 -3.84 -1.61 -12.35
C LEU A 75 -3.60 -0.74 -11.12
N ILE A 76 -3.48 -1.39 -9.96
CA ILE A 76 -3.12 -0.73 -8.71
C ILE A 76 -1.83 -1.37 -8.22
N GLU A 77 -0.84 -0.54 -7.86
CA GLU A 77 0.39 -1.00 -7.23
C GLU A 77 0.57 -0.30 -5.90
N TRP A 78 0.81 -1.10 -4.87
CA TRP A 78 1.24 -0.61 -3.57
C TRP A 78 2.73 -0.87 -3.45
N HIS A 79 3.51 0.18 -3.29
CA HIS A 79 4.96 0.13 -3.22
C HIS A 79 5.42 0.18 -1.77
N PHE A 80 6.38 -0.66 -1.43
CA PHE A 80 6.88 -0.83 -0.07
C PHE A 80 8.35 -0.52 0.00
N SER A 81 8.74 0.33 0.95
CA SER A 81 10.14 0.65 1.21
C SER A 81 10.86 -0.46 1.97
N GLU A 82 10.10 -1.33 2.64
CA GLU A 82 10.64 -2.39 3.50
C GLU A 82 10.09 -3.74 3.07
N GLU A 83 10.99 -4.72 2.88
CA GLU A 83 10.59 -6.06 2.46
C GLU A 83 9.71 -6.76 3.49
N ARG A 84 10.01 -6.57 4.78
CA ARG A 84 9.19 -7.13 5.87
C ARG A 84 7.75 -6.64 5.81
N THR A 85 7.57 -5.36 5.50
CA THR A 85 6.23 -4.77 5.38
C THR A 85 5.49 -5.40 4.21
N LEU A 86 6.16 -5.57 3.07
CA LEU A 86 5.54 -6.23 1.93
C LEU A 86 5.03 -7.63 2.31
N HIS A 87 5.86 -8.42 2.99
CA HIS A 87 5.46 -9.78 3.39
C HIS A 87 4.30 -9.78 4.37
N ALA A 88 4.26 -8.83 5.32
CA ALA A 88 3.13 -8.73 6.25
C ALA A 88 1.83 -8.38 5.52
N PHE A 89 1.89 -7.49 4.53
CA PHE A 89 0.73 -7.15 3.71
C PHE A 89 0.30 -8.32 2.83
N GLU A 90 1.24 -9.08 2.28
CA GLU A 90 0.90 -10.31 1.53
C GLU A 90 0.11 -11.28 2.39
N GLN A 91 0.54 -11.49 3.63
CA GLN A 91 -0.17 -12.37 4.57
C GLN A 91 -1.55 -11.83 4.90
N LEU A 92 -1.65 -10.53 5.17
CA LEU A 92 -2.92 -9.90 5.50
C LEU A 92 -3.91 -10.02 4.34
N PHE A 93 -3.48 -9.69 3.13
CA PHE A 93 -4.33 -9.73 1.95
C PHE A 93 -4.75 -11.17 1.62
N SER A 94 -3.82 -12.12 1.73
CA SER A 94 -4.12 -13.53 1.50
C SER A 94 -5.16 -14.05 2.49
N SER A 95 -5.03 -13.70 3.77
CA SER A 95 -5.96 -14.15 4.81
C SER A 95 -7.37 -13.61 4.62
N GLN A 96 -7.51 -12.47 3.94
CA GLN A 96 -8.79 -11.81 3.71
C GLN A 96 -9.27 -11.90 2.26
N ASN A 97 -8.58 -12.69 1.44
CA ASN A 97 -8.91 -12.87 0.03
C ASN A 97 -8.96 -11.56 -0.76
N ILE A 98 -8.04 -10.63 -0.45
CA ILE A 98 -7.93 -9.37 -1.19
C ILE A 98 -7.14 -9.62 -2.47
N GLU A 99 -7.74 -9.33 -3.62
CA GLU A 99 -7.12 -9.44 -4.92
C GLU A 99 -7.33 -8.13 -5.69
N GLY A 100 -6.48 -7.85 -6.65
CA GLY A 100 -6.60 -6.65 -7.49
C GLY A 100 -5.58 -5.57 -7.18
N ILE A 101 -4.65 -5.83 -6.25
CA ILE A 101 -3.55 -4.92 -5.93
C ILE A 101 -2.24 -5.70 -6.04
N SER A 102 -1.29 -5.16 -6.80
CA SER A 102 0.06 -5.72 -6.88
C SER A 102 0.92 -5.10 -5.78
N LEU A 103 1.63 -5.92 -5.04
CA LEU A 103 2.52 -5.48 -3.96
C LEU A 103 3.95 -5.51 -4.49
N VAL A 104 4.63 -4.36 -4.43
CA VAL A 104 5.93 -4.15 -5.07
C VAL A 104 6.95 -3.70 -4.03
N PHE A 105 8.07 -4.43 -3.92
CA PHE A 105 9.18 -3.97 -3.09
C PHE A 105 9.99 -2.96 -3.90
N ASP A 106 10.03 -1.72 -3.42
CA ASP A 106 10.62 -0.60 -4.15
C ASP A 106 11.32 0.35 -3.18
N PRO A 107 12.49 -0.06 -2.66
CA PRO A 107 13.24 0.80 -1.73
C PRO A 107 13.85 1.98 -2.47
N ILE A 108 14.04 3.10 -1.77
CA ILE A 108 14.75 4.26 -2.33
C ILE A 108 16.19 3.86 -2.61
N LYS A 109 16.65 4.14 -3.81
CA LYS A 109 18.00 3.81 -4.27
C LYS A 109 18.96 4.98 -4.09
#